data_ab766b3383d9a9aa5e7b0acaa3eb89ae
#
_entry.id   ab766b3383d9a9aa5e7b0acaa3eb89ae
#
_cell.length_a   1.000
_cell.length_b   1.000
_cell.length_c   1.000
_cell.angle_alpha   90.00
_cell.angle_beta   90.00
_cell.angle_gamma   90.00
#
_symmetry.space_group_name_H-M   'P 1'
#
loop_
_entity.id
_entity.type
_entity.pdbx_description
1 polymer ?
#
loop_
_entity_poly.entity_id
_entity_poly.type
_entity_poly.pdbx_seq_one_letter_code
_entity_poly.pdbx_strand_id
1 'polypeptide(L)'
;MNKRILIVDDSFYMRTMLKNMLTDAGYDVVGEAANGAQALEMAVATTPDLITLDVILPDNTGLDVLKGIRQQQPDAKVVMCSAVGQETIVNEAIENGALAYIVKPFSEERVLEIVGGALDGDGPRA
;
A
#
# COMPACT_ATOMS: atom_id res chain seq x y z
N MET A 1 -14.94 14.39 2.58
CA MET A 1 -14.87 13.38 1.51
C MET A 1 -14.04 12.19 1.97
N ASN A 2 -14.44 11.01 1.57
CA ASN A 2 -13.72 9.81 1.97
C ASN A 2 -12.37 9.71 1.24
N LYS A 3 -11.34 9.30 1.95
CA LYS A 3 -10.04 9.05 1.34
C LYS A 3 -10.12 7.78 0.47
N ARG A 4 -9.43 7.82 -0.67
CA ARG A 4 -9.48 6.80 -1.71
C ARG A 4 -8.22 5.94 -1.66
N ILE A 5 -8.39 4.63 -1.61
CA ILE A 5 -7.29 3.69 -1.40
C ILE A 5 -7.25 2.65 -2.52
N LEU A 6 -6.05 2.41 -3.05
CA LEU A 6 -5.76 1.32 -3.98
C LEU A 6 -5.03 0.22 -3.21
N ILE A 7 -5.49 -1.02 -3.34
CA ILE A 7 -4.89 -2.19 -2.68
C ILE A 7 -4.13 -3.00 -3.72
N VAL A 8 -2.85 -3.29 -3.45
CA VAL A 8 -1.99 -4.09 -4.33
C VAL A 8 -1.45 -5.29 -3.55
N ASP A 9 -1.94 -6.49 -3.90
CA ASP A 9 -1.53 -7.75 -3.28
C ASP A 9 -1.95 -8.87 -4.23
N ASP A 10 -1.10 -9.87 -4.44
CA ASP A 10 -1.42 -10.96 -5.34
C ASP A 10 -2.42 -11.96 -4.74
N SER A 11 -2.66 -11.92 -3.43
CA SER A 11 -3.61 -12.80 -2.76
C SER A 11 -5.01 -12.18 -2.77
N PHE A 12 -5.93 -12.86 -3.41
CA PHE A 12 -7.34 -12.44 -3.39
C PHE A 12 -7.88 -12.36 -1.95
N TYR A 13 -7.50 -13.34 -1.12
CA TYR A 13 -7.91 -13.37 0.28
C TYR A 13 -7.44 -12.13 1.04
N MET A 14 -6.17 -11.76 0.86
CA MET A 14 -5.61 -10.59 1.54
C MET A 14 -6.25 -9.30 1.04
N ARG A 15 -6.47 -9.18 -0.27
CA ARG A 15 -7.15 -8.00 -0.82
C ARG A 15 -8.57 -7.87 -0.26
N THR A 16 -9.31 -8.97 -0.19
CA THR A 16 -10.66 -8.96 0.36
C THR A 16 -10.67 -8.55 1.83
N MET A 17 -9.73 -9.08 2.61
CA MET A 17 -9.62 -8.76 4.03
C MET A 17 -9.33 -7.27 4.24
N LEU A 18 -8.33 -6.73 3.53
CA LEU A 18 -7.98 -5.32 3.60
C LEU A 18 -9.13 -4.43 3.13
N LYS A 19 -9.78 -4.82 2.04
CA LYS A 19 -10.91 -4.07 1.50
C LYS A 19 -12.02 -3.95 2.52
N ASN A 20 -12.36 -5.05 3.19
CA ASN A 20 -13.42 -5.05 4.19
C ASN A 20 -13.06 -4.17 5.38
N MET A 21 -11.82 -4.29 5.89
CA MET A 21 -11.34 -3.48 7.00
C MET A 21 -11.40 -1.99 6.69
N LEU A 22 -10.90 -1.61 5.51
CA LEU A 22 -10.83 -0.21 5.11
C LEU A 22 -12.21 0.36 4.80
N THR A 23 -13.05 -0.40 4.12
CA THR A 23 -14.42 0.02 3.81
C THR A 23 -15.23 0.23 5.09
N ASP A 24 -15.12 -0.69 6.05
CA ASP A 24 -15.82 -0.57 7.33
C ASP A 24 -15.36 0.65 8.12
N ALA A 25 -14.12 1.09 7.91
CA ALA A 25 -13.58 2.28 8.58
C ALA A 25 -13.94 3.59 7.87
N GLY A 26 -14.67 3.51 6.74
CA GLY A 26 -15.12 4.71 6.02
C GLY A 26 -14.24 5.12 4.85
N TYR A 27 -13.22 4.34 4.50
CA TYR A 27 -12.39 4.62 3.33
C TYR A 27 -13.07 4.11 2.06
N ASP A 28 -12.72 4.71 0.94
CA ASP A 28 -13.22 4.32 -0.37
C ASP A 28 -12.15 3.52 -1.11
N VAL A 29 -12.34 2.21 -1.21
CA VAL A 29 -11.41 1.36 -1.94
C VAL A 29 -11.72 1.46 -3.42
N VAL A 30 -10.88 2.16 -4.16
CA VAL A 30 -11.13 2.50 -5.57
C VAL A 30 -10.61 1.48 -6.56
N GLY A 31 -9.85 0.51 -6.09
CA GLY A 31 -9.36 -0.56 -6.97
C GLY A 31 -8.52 -1.57 -6.23
N GLU A 32 -8.30 -2.70 -6.89
CA GLU A 32 -7.44 -3.77 -6.43
C GLU A 32 -6.55 -4.20 -7.59
N ALA A 33 -5.27 -4.40 -7.30
CA ALA A 33 -4.32 -4.90 -8.29
C ALA A 33 -3.63 -6.15 -7.75
N ALA A 34 -3.43 -7.14 -8.62
CA ALA A 34 -2.85 -8.42 -8.25
C ALA A 34 -1.37 -8.54 -8.64
N ASN A 35 -0.83 -7.57 -9.35
CA ASN A 35 0.56 -7.59 -9.79
C ASN A 35 1.06 -6.16 -10.04
N GLY A 36 2.36 -6.03 -10.31
CA GLY A 36 2.99 -4.74 -10.47
C GLY A 36 2.50 -3.96 -11.69
N ALA A 37 2.28 -4.62 -12.81
CA ALA A 37 1.80 -3.95 -14.02
C ALA A 37 0.41 -3.35 -13.80
N GLN A 38 -0.50 -4.11 -13.18
CA GLN A 38 -1.82 -3.60 -12.83
C GLN A 38 -1.74 -2.46 -11.84
N ALA A 39 -0.82 -2.55 -10.87
CA ALA A 39 -0.65 -1.51 -9.87
C ALA A 39 -0.28 -0.18 -10.49
N LEU A 40 0.68 -0.17 -11.42
CA LEU A 40 1.10 1.04 -12.11
C LEU A 40 -0.02 1.63 -12.95
N GLU A 41 -0.73 0.79 -13.68
CA GLU A 41 -1.85 1.20 -14.51
C GLU A 41 -2.99 1.79 -13.68
N MET A 42 -3.36 1.11 -12.60
CA MET A 42 -4.47 1.56 -11.75
C MET A 42 -4.11 2.78 -10.93
N ALA A 43 -2.86 2.95 -10.53
CA ALA A 43 -2.43 4.14 -9.82
C ALA A 43 -2.64 5.40 -10.68
N VAL A 44 -2.35 5.31 -11.98
CA VAL A 44 -2.60 6.41 -12.91
C VAL A 44 -4.09 6.60 -13.12
N ALA A 45 -4.83 5.52 -13.34
CA ALA A 45 -6.26 5.59 -13.65
C ALA A 45 -7.10 6.12 -12.49
N THR A 46 -6.76 5.77 -11.25
CA THR A 46 -7.58 6.12 -10.08
C THR A 46 -7.02 7.28 -9.27
N THR A 47 -5.75 7.62 -9.40
CA THR A 47 -5.09 8.66 -8.61
C THR A 47 -5.50 8.58 -7.13
N PRO A 48 -5.18 7.47 -6.45
CA PRO A 48 -5.65 7.27 -5.07
C PRO A 48 -4.94 8.19 -4.07
N ASP A 49 -5.56 8.39 -2.92
CA ASP A 49 -4.93 9.13 -1.82
C ASP A 49 -3.84 8.31 -1.14
N LEU A 50 -4.00 6.99 -1.14
CA LEU A 50 -3.03 6.09 -0.53
C LEU A 50 -3.05 4.73 -1.26
N ILE A 51 -1.90 4.08 -1.31
CA ILE A 51 -1.75 2.76 -1.91
C ILE A 51 -1.16 1.82 -0.85
N THR A 52 -1.78 0.67 -0.64
CA THR A 52 -1.15 -0.41 0.11
C THR A 52 -0.47 -1.33 -0.90
N LEU A 53 0.80 -1.62 -0.71
CA LEU A 53 1.63 -2.28 -1.71
C LEU A 53 2.44 -3.41 -1.10
N ASP A 54 2.18 -4.65 -1.55
CA ASP A 54 2.94 -5.81 -1.12
C ASP A 54 4.39 -5.71 -1.60
N VAL A 55 5.35 -6.11 -0.78
CA VAL A 55 6.77 -6.05 -1.15
C VAL A 55 7.15 -7.08 -2.19
N ILE A 56 6.41 -8.19 -2.30
CA ILE A 56 6.65 -9.24 -3.29
C ILE A 56 5.40 -9.46 -4.13
N LEU A 57 5.54 -9.28 -5.44
CA LEU A 57 4.47 -9.48 -6.41
C LEU A 57 4.93 -10.51 -7.45
N PRO A 58 4.01 -11.16 -8.18
CA PRO A 58 4.41 -12.24 -9.09
C PRO A 58 5.31 -11.79 -10.25
N ASP A 59 5.19 -10.55 -10.68
CA ASP A 59 5.93 -10.02 -11.83
C ASP A 59 7.05 -9.05 -11.46
N ASN A 60 7.11 -8.59 -10.20
CA ASN A 60 8.09 -7.58 -9.79
C ASN A 60 8.16 -7.49 -8.28
N THR A 61 9.18 -6.78 -7.77
CA THR A 61 9.22 -6.45 -6.35
C THR A 61 8.36 -5.22 -6.08
N GLY A 62 7.81 -5.14 -4.87
CA GLY A 62 7.08 -3.94 -4.47
C GLY A 62 7.96 -2.70 -4.48
N LEU A 63 9.27 -2.86 -4.22
CA LEU A 63 10.22 -1.74 -4.27
C LEU A 63 10.26 -1.11 -5.66
N ASP A 64 10.37 -1.94 -6.71
CA ASP A 64 10.41 -1.44 -8.09
C ASP A 64 9.08 -0.80 -8.48
N VAL A 65 7.97 -1.37 -8.04
CA VAL A 65 6.63 -0.81 -8.28
C VAL A 65 6.50 0.54 -7.58
N LEU A 66 6.96 0.65 -6.34
CA LEU A 66 6.99 1.91 -5.60
C LEU A 66 7.74 2.99 -6.36
N LYS A 67 8.93 2.66 -6.87
CA LYS A 67 9.73 3.60 -7.66
C LYS A 67 8.97 4.07 -8.89
N GLY A 68 8.32 3.15 -9.60
CA GLY A 68 7.53 3.49 -10.79
C GLY A 68 6.34 4.38 -10.47
N ILE A 69 5.63 4.10 -9.37
CA ILE A 69 4.52 4.94 -8.94
C ILE A 69 5.01 6.36 -8.62
N ARG A 70 6.10 6.48 -7.89
CA ARG A 70 6.60 7.77 -7.46
C ARG A 70 7.21 8.59 -8.59
N GLN A 71 7.69 7.95 -9.66
CA GLN A 71 8.11 8.67 -10.86
C GLN A 71 6.94 9.40 -11.52
N GLN A 72 5.77 8.76 -11.55
CA GLN A 72 4.58 9.34 -12.16
C GLN A 72 3.81 10.25 -11.21
N GLN A 73 3.82 9.91 -9.93
CA GLN A 73 3.08 10.62 -8.89
C GLN A 73 4.00 10.82 -7.69
N PRO A 74 4.87 11.85 -7.71
CA PRO A 74 5.86 12.06 -6.63
C PRO A 74 5.26 12.23 -5.24
N ASP A 75 4.00 12.67 -5.16
CA ASP A 75 3.32 12.87 -3.89
C ASP A 75 2.48 11.66 -3.46
N ALA A 76 2.54 10.56 -4.21
CA ALA A 76 1.77 9.36 -3.87
C ALA A 76 2.15 8.86 -2.47
N LYS A 77 1.14 8.55 -1.67
CA LYS A 77 1.33 7.98 -0.33
C LYS A 77 1.25 6.47 -0.44
N VAL A 78 2.33 5.79 -0.07
CA VAL A 78 2.43 4.35 -0.18
C VAL A 78 2.78 3.74 1.17
N VAL A 79 2.03 2.73 1.56
CA VAL A 79 2.27 1.91 2.76
C VAL A 79 2.61 0.51 2.27
N MET A 80 3.78 0.00 2.68
CA MET A 80 4.20 -1.34 2.28
C MET A 80 3.54 -2.40 3.16
N CYS A 81 3.27 -3.58 2.58
CA CYS A 81 2.79 -4.75 3.33
C CYS A 81 3.84 -5.85 3.20
N SER A 82 4.36 -6.34 4.31
CA SER A 82 5.46 -7.28 4.31
C SER A 82 5.23 -8.46 5.23
N ALA A 83 5.92 -9.58 4.98
CA ALA A 83 5.99 -10.70 5.90
C ALA A 83 7.18 -10.49 6.84
N VAL A 84 7.20 -11.22 7.94
CA VAL A 84 8.36 -11.27 8.83
C VAL A 84 9.58 -11.75 8.01
N GLY A 85 10.72 -11.11 8.21
CA GLY A 85 11.93 -11.45 7.50
C GLY A 85 12.22 -10.60 6.27
N GLN A 86 11.37 -9.63 5.95
CA GLN A 86 11.52 -8.75 4.79
C GLN A 86 11.98 -7.34 5.16
N GLU A 87 12.59 -7.18 6.31
CA GLU A 87 12.95 -5.86 6.87
C GLU A 87 13.90 -5.07 5.97
N THR A 88 14.84 -5.76 5.29
CA THR A 88 15.78 -5.08 4.38
C THR A 88 15.05 -4.40 3.24
N ILE A 89 14.09 -5.11 2.62
CA ILE A 89 13.31 -4.55 1.51
C ILE A 89 12.43 -3.41 2.02
N VAL A 90 11.84 -3.56 3.19
CA VAL A 90 11.00 -2.52 3.80
C VAL A 90 11.82 -1.25 4.04
N ASN A 91 13.04 -1.39 4.57
CA ASN A 91 13.90 -0.23 4.82
C ASN A 91 14.27 0.50 3.52
N GLU A 92 14.56 -0.25 2.45
CA GLU A 92 14.82 0.34 1.15
C GLU A 92 13.58 1.07 0.61
N ALA A 93 12.38 0.51 0.83
CA ALA A 93 11.15 1.15 0.41
C ALA A 93 10.93 2.48 1.16
N ILE A 94 11.18 2.50 2.45
CA ILE A 94 11.09 3.74 3.24
C ILE A 94 12.07 4.79 2.69
N GLU A 95 13.30 4.39 2.38
CA GLU A 95 14.30 5.30 1.79
C GLU A 95 13.86 5.82 0.42
N ASN A 96 13.00 5.09 -0.28
CA ASN A 96 12.48 5.48 -1.58
C ASN A 96 11.11 6.13 -1.52
N GLY A 97 10.67 6.51 -0.32
CA GLY A 97 9.48 7.32 -0.15
C GLY A 97 8.23 6.65 0.37
N ALA A 98 8.28 5.35 0.71
CA ALA A 98 7.15 4.73 1.41
C ALA A 98 7.01 5.39 2.78
N LEU A 99 5.77 5.63 3.20
CA LEU A 99 5.51 6.35 4.45
C LEU A 99 5.50 5.46 5.67
N ALA A 100 5.20 4.17 5.49
CA ALA A 100 5.07 3.24 6.60
C ALA A 100 5.01 1.82 6.08
N TYR A 101 4.91 0.85 6.99
CA TYR A 101 4.71 -0.53 6.61
C TYR A 101 3.82 -1.26 7.61
N ILE A 102 3.19 -2.35 7.13
CA ILE A 102 2.33 -3.22 7.89
C ILE A 102 2.89 -4.63 7.76
N VAL A 103 3.08 -5.34 8.88
CA VAL A 103 3.64 -6.70 8.88
C VAL A 103 2.50 -7.71 8.92
N LYS A 104 2.54 -8.70 8.05
CA LYS A 104 1.58 -9.82 8.02
C LYS A 104 1.98 -10.91 9.01
N PRO A 105 1.06 -11.53 9.71
CA PRO A 105 -0.37 -11.24 9.75
C PRO A 105 -0.64 -9.96 10.55
N PHE A 106 -1.63 -9.18 10.11
CA PHE A 106 -1.96 -7.91 10.75
C PHE A 106 -3.35 -7.95 11.37
N SER A 107 -3.58 -7.08 12.37
CA SER A 107 -4.89 -6.85 12.93
C SER A 107 -5.55 -5.65 12.25
N GLU A 108 -6.86 -5.58 12.32
CA GLU A 108 -7.61 -4.42 11.82
C GLU A 108 -7.14 -3.13 12.50
N GLU A 109 -6.97 -3.20 13.83
CA GLU A 109 -6.50 -2.06 14.61
C GLU A 109 -5.17 -1.52 14.08
N ARG A 110 -4.22 -2.42 13.81
CA ARG A 110 -2.90 -2.02 13.31
C ARG A 110 -2.97 -1.42 11.91
N VAL A 111 -3.77 -2.02 11.03
CA VAL A 111 -3.97 -1.51 9.67
C VAL A 111 -4.52 -0.09 9.71
N LEU A 112 -5.56 0.14 10.51
CA LEU A 112 -6.21 1.44 10.58
C LEU A 112 -5.30 2.50 11.21
N GLU A 113 -4.50 2.12 12.20
CA GLU A 113 -3.52 3.03 12.80
C GLU A 113 -2.48 3.48 11.78
N ILE A 114 -1.91 2.54 11.03
CA ILE A 114 -0.86 2.85 10.06
C ILE A 114 -1.42 3.65 8.87
N VAL A 115 -2.57 3.23 8.34
CA VAL A 115 -3.19 3.93 7.21
C VAL A 115 -3.60 5.35 7.61
N GLY A 116 -4.21 5.50 8.77
CA GLY A 116 -4.61 6.82 9.27
C GLY A 116 -3.41 7.74 9.46
N GLY A 117 -2.33 7.24 10.05
CA GLY A 117 -1.12 8.03 10.24
C GLY A 117 -0.48 8.46 8.92
N ALA A 118 -0.44 7.55 7.94
CA ALA A 118 0.13 7.86 6.63
C ALA A 118 -0.71 8.92 5.90
N LEU A 119 -2.04 8.83 5.98
CA LEU A 119 -2.93 9.82 5.35
C LEU A 119 -2.80 11.19 6.00
N ASP A 120 -2.50 11.24 7.29
CA ASP A 120 -2.27 12.51 7.99
C ASP A 120 -0.91 13.14 7.67
N GLY A 121 -0.05 12.43 6.93
CA GLY A 121 1.22 12.98 6.50
C GLY A 121 2.30 13.03 7.57
N ASP A 122 2.20 12.17 8.59
CA ASP A 122 3.12 12.18 9.72
C ASP A 122 4.50 11.56 9.42
N GLY A 123 4.70 11.04 8.23
CA GLY A 123 5.96 10.40 7.84
C GLY A 123 6.05 8.94 8.28
N PRO A 124 7.24 8.33 8.16
CA PRO A 124 7.39 6.89 8.39
C PRO A 124 7.01 6.46 9.80
N ARG A 125 6.34 5.32 9.90
CA ARG A 125 5.95 4.70 11.16
C ARG A 125 6.34 3.24 11.17
N ALA A 126 6.93 2.80 12.23
CA ALA A 126 7.28 1.40 12.40
C ALA A 126 6.11 0.60 12.94
#